data_03765a33a3c2d2e4c08cc181fe290a56
#
_entry.id   03765a33a3c2d2e4c08cc181fe290a56
#
_cell.length_a   1.000
_cell.length_b   1.000
_cell.length_c   1.000
_cell.angle_alpha   90.00
_cell.angle_beta   90.00
_cell.angle_gamma   90.00
#
_symmetry.space_group_name_H-M   'P 1'
#
loop_
_entity.id
_entity.type
_entity.pdbx_description
1 polymer ?
#
loop_
_entity_poly.entity_id
_entity_poly.type
_entity_poly.pdbx_seq_one_letter_code
_entity_poly.pdbx_strand_id
1 'polypeptide(L)'
;MEKTYYPGPKKRLGQHFLYDKRVIRKIIARADLVDGENVLEIGPGRGHMTSVLADLDVNLIAVEIDTDLVRGPLSEVSAVRKFEIINKDVLELDLSTIFGSGEDYKLISNLPYNVGGRILRKFLSGTRPPSLSIVMLQREVAENIINASGKLGIMGAFLGAFVESSILFTVKPSSFRPPPKVMSSVLRLSRLDRPLISPDKAGKYFQFIISGFSSPRKQIRNSLAHGLKLAPSEVDKMLTDSNIDSVRRPETISVLEWIRLFDLVSTRKDSSLI
;
A
#
# COMPACT_ATOMS: atom_id res chain seq x y z
N MET A 1 39.10 5.30 14.58
CA MET A 1 37.74 4.92 14.21
C MET A 1 36.92 6.19 14.04
N GLU A 2 36.64 6.61 12.80
CA GLU A 2 35.69 7.70 12.57
C GLU A 2 34.34 7.33 13.16
N LYS A 3 33.76 8.21 13.94
CA LYS A 3 32.40 8.01 14.46
C LYS A 3 31.46 8.01 13.27
N THR A 4 30.86 6.86 12.98
CA THR A 4 29.83 6.76 11.95
C THR A 4 28.74 7.79 12.21
N TYR A 5 28.53 8.69 11.26
CA TYR A 5 27.48 9.71 11.36
C TYR A 5 26.12 9.04 11.06
N TYR A 6 25.31 8.92 12.08
CA TYR A 6 23.92 8.48 11.93
C TYR A 6 23.02 9.72 11.74
N PRO A 7 22.49 9.93 10.52
CA PRO A 7 21.62 11.08 10.28
C PRO A 7 20.37 11.01 11.16
N GLY A 8 19.93 12.16 11.65
CA GLY A 8 18.69 12.28 12.40
C GLY A 8 17.45 12.02 11.52
N PRO A 9 16.30 11.65 12.13
CA PRO A 9 15.07 11.41 11.37
C PRO A 9 14.56 12.68 10.70
N LYS A 10 14.23 12.63 9.42
CA LYS A 10 13.68 13.73 8.63
C LYS A 10 12.15 13.72 8.70
N LYS A 11 11.55 14.71 9.39
CA LYS A 11 10.08 14.82 9.55
C LYS A 11 9.34 14.83 8.21
N ARG A 12 9.87 15.50 7.17
CA ARG A 12 9.29 15.55 5.83
C ARG A 12 9.14 14.18 5.16
N LEU A 13 9.97 13.22 5.54
CA LEU A 13 9.95 11.83 5.04
C LEU A 13 9.14 10.89 5.92
N GLY A 14 8.57 11.37 7.03
CA GLY A 14 7.76 10.55 7.95
C GLY A 14 8.55 9.41 8.61
N GLN A 15 9.85 9.62 8.85
CA GLN A 15 10.77 8.58 9.32
C GLN A 15 10.51 8.19 10.78
N HIS A 16 10.12 6.93 10.99
CA HIS A 16 10.03 6.21 12.26
C HIS A 16 10.73 4.87 12.09
N PHE A 17 11.96 4.75 12.60
CA PHE A 17 12.79 3.56 12.38
C PHE A 17 12.37 2.44 13.33
N LEU A 18 11.89 1.35 12.79
CA LEU A 18 11.61 0.13 13.53
C LEU A 18 12.94 -0.50 13.98
N TYR A 19 13.16 -0.66 15.29
CA TYR A 19 14.38 -1.24 15.84
C TYR A 19 14.15 -2.50 16.68
N ASP A 20 12.92 -2.80 17.06
CA ASP A 20 12.57 -3.97 17.85
C ASP A 20 12.76 -5.26 17.02
N LYS A 21 13.85 -5.97 17.30
CA LYS A 21 14.23 -7.19 16.57
C LYS A 21 13.17 -8.30 16.65
N ARG A 22 12.37 -8.36 17.73
CA ARG A 22 11.29 -9.35 17.87
C ARG A 22 10.17 -9.05 16.89
N VAL A 23 9.81 -7.77 16.75
CA VAL A 23 8.79 -7.32 15.78
C VAL A 23 9.29 -7.56 14.36
N ILE A 24 10.55 -7.21 14.04
CA ILE A 24 11.16 -7.44 12.71
C ILE A 24 11.08 -8.92 12.34
N ARG A 25 11.57 -9.82 13.21
CA ARG A 25 11.51 -11.27 12.97
C ARG A 25 10.09 -11.78 12.79
N LYS A 26 9.13 -11.24 13.55
CA LYS A 26 7.72 -11.59 13.45
C LYS A 26 7.12 -11.15 12.11
N ILE A 27 7.50 -9.98 11.59
CA ILE A 27 7.09 -9.48 10.25
C ILE A 27 7.62 -10.43 9.17
N ILE A 28 8.93 -10.71 9.19
CA ILE A 28 9.61 -11.53 8.17
C ILE A 28 9.05 -12.95 8.17
N ALA A 29 8.82 -13.55 9.34
CA ALA A 29 8.23 -14.88 9.46
C ALA A 29 6.81 -15.00 8.85
N ARG A 30 6.10 -13.88 8.65
CA ARG A 30 4.76 -13.87 8.00
C ARG A 30 4.82 -13.79 6.47
N ALA A 31 6.01 -13.61 5.92
CA ALA A 31 6.21 -13.59 4.48
C ALA A 31 6.42 -15.00 3.91
N ASP A 32 6.61 -16.01 4.76
CA ASP A 32 6.81 -17.41 4.37
C ASP A 32 7.86 -17.51 3.23
N LEU A 33 9.05 -16.88 3.45
CA LEU A 33 10.12 -16.80 2.46
C LEU A 33 10.75 -18.17 2.22
N VAL A 34 11.09 -18.44 0.97
CA VAL A 34 11.84 -19.62 0.53
C VAL A 34 13.17 -19.18 -0.09
N ASP A 35 14.14 -20.10 -0.12
CA ASP A 35 15.48 -19.83 -0.66
C ASP A 35 15.42 -19.39 -2.14
N GLY A 36 16.22 -18.38 -2.46
CA GLY A 36 16.29 -17.79 -3.81
C GLY A 36 15.15 -16.83 -4.17
N GLU A 37 14.22 -16.56 -3.26
CA GLU A 37 13.05 -15.73 -3.54
C GLU A 37 13.40 -14.24 -3.67
N ASN A 38 12.72 -13.53 -4.59
CA ASN A 38 12.91 -12.10 -4.80
C ASN A 38 12.13 -11.30 -3.73
N VAL A 39 12.82 -10.42 -3.04
CA VAL A 39 12.26 -9.57 -1.97
C VAL A 39 12.56 -8.11 -2.24
N LEU A 40 11.53 -7.28 -2.21
CA LEU A 40 11.64 -5.83 -2.26
C LEU A 40 11.38 -5.24 -0.88
N GLU A 41 12.32 -4.44 -0.37
CA GLU A 41 12.14 -3.61 0.82
C GLU A 41 12.04 -2.14 0.41
N ILE A 42 10.97 -1.45 0.80
CA ILE A 42 10.78 -0.01 0.54
C ILE A 42 11.01 0.77 1.84
N GLY A 43 11.93 1.75 1.81
CA GLY A 43 12.28 2.55 2.96
C GLY A 43 12.98 1.74 4.05
N PRO A 44 14.12 1.10 3.75
CA PRO A 44 14.90 0.30 4.71
C PRO A 44 15.38 1.13 5.92
N GLY A 45 15.44 2.45 5.77
CA GLY A 45 15.81 3.37 6.83
C GLY A 45 17.22 3.11 7.33
N ARG A 46 17.36 2.69 8.59
CA ARG A 46 18.67 2.36 9.19
C ARG A 46 19.10 0.90 8.95
N GLY A 47 18.38 0.16 8.11
CA GLY A 47 18.76 -1.21 7.74
C GLY A 47 18.48 -2.29 8.79
N HIS A 48 17.67 -1.99 9.82
CA HIS A 48 17.40 -3.00 10.86
C HIS A 48 16.62 -4.22 10.33
N MET A 49 15.65 -4.02 9.45
CA MET A 49 14.92 -5.11 8.81
C MET A 49 15.72 -5.68 7.65
N THR A 50 16.38 -4.82 6.86
CA THR A 50 17.30 -5.19 5.78
C THR A 50 18.36 -6.19 6.26
N SER A 51 18.98 -5.92 7.43
CA SER A 51 20.01 -6.82 8.01
C SER A 51 19.48 -8.23 8.25
N VAL A 52 18.22 -8.36 8.68
CA VAL A 52 17.62 -9.68 8.95
C VAL A 52 17.20 -10.37 7.66
N LEU A 53 16.69 -9.61 6.67
CA LEU A 53 16.35 -10.13 5.34
C LEU A 53 17.60 -10.60 4.60
N ALA A 54 18.68 -9.82 4.64
CA ALA A 54 19.93 -10.14 3.97
C ALA A 54 20.75 -11.26 4.64
N ASP A 55 20.36 -11.72 5.85
CA ASP A 55 20.88 -12.94 6.47
C ASP A 55 20.16 -14.21 5.96
N LEU A 56 19.07 -14.07 5.17
CA LEU A 56 18.36 -15.16 4.53
C LEU A 56 18.88 -15.36 3.11
N ASP A 57 18.66 -16.55 2.55
CA ASP A 57 18.98 -16.84 1.13
C ASP A 57 17.89 -16.30 0.21
N VAL A 58 17.86 -14.96 0.03
CA VAL A 58 16.91 -14.24 -0.82
C VAL A 58 17.61 -13.22 -1.72
N ASN A 59 17.00 -12.91 -2.87
CA ASN A 59 17.45 -11.83 -3.74
C ASN A 59 16.82 -10.51 -3.25
N LEU A 60 17.49 -9.82 -2.31
CA LEU A 60 16.98 -8.62 -1.69
C LEU A 60 17.35 -7.36 -2.47
N ILE A 61 16.35 -6.56 -2.83
CA ILE A 61 16.50 -5.19 -3.32
C ILE A 61 15.86 -4.23 -2.31
N ALA A 62 16.62 -3.22 -1.87
CA ALA A 62 16.18 -2.18 -0.94
C ALA A 62 16.15 -0.82 -1.63
N VAL A 63 14.99 -0.13 -1.60
CA VAL A 63 14.81 1.19 -2.24
C VAL A 63 14.68 2.27 -1.17
N GLU A 64 15.62 3.23 -1.16
CA GLU A 64 15.66 4.32 -0.19
C GLU A 64 15.79 5.68 -0.89
N ILE A 65 14.92 6.62 -0.51
CA ILE A 65 14.97 8.01 -1.05
C ILE A 65 16.00 8.87 -0.33
N ASP A 66 16.32 8.55 0.91
CA ASP A 66 17.24 9.34 1.74
C ASP A 66 18.71 8.94 1.50
N THR A 67 19.40 9.75 0.71
CA THR A 67 20.83 9.53 0.37
C THR A 67 21.74 9.45 1.60
N ASP A 68 21.40 10.19 2.69
CA ASP A 68 22.22 10.13 3.92
C ASP A 68 22.12 8.75 4.59
N LEU A 69 20.94 8.10 4.53
CA LEU A 69 20.75 6.74 5.03
C LEU A 69 21.47 5.72 4.13
N VAL A 70 21.45 5.93 2.82
CA VAL A 70 22.15 5.05 1.86
C VAL A 70 23.67 5.11 2.06
N ARG A 71 24.23 6.32 2.18
CA ARG A 71 25.70 6.51 2.38
C ARG A 71 26.20 6.19 3.77
N GLY A 72 25.32 6.23 4.77
CA GLY A 72 25.63 5.94 6.17
C GLY A 72 25.24 4.49 6.55
N PRO A 73 24.17 4.32 7.34
CA PRO A 73 23.84 3.03 7.95
C PRO A 73 23.60 1.89 6.95
N LEU A 74 23.05 2.15 5.76
CA LEU A 74 22.82 1.08 4.77
C LEU A 74 24.11 0.63 4.10
N SER A 75 25.09 1.54 3.88
CA SER A 75 26.40 1.15 3.35
C SER A 75 27.15 0.25 4.32
N GLU A 76 26.99 0.44 5.64
CA GLU A 76 27.58 -0.45 6.64
C GLU A 76 26.94 -1.85 6.62
N VAL A 77 25.62 -1.93 6.43
CA VAL A 77 24.93 -3.22 6.29
C VAL A 77 25.41 -3.92 4.99
N SER A 78 25.52 -3.22 3.88
CA SER A 78 25.95 -3.79 2.60
C SER A 78 27.42 -4.20 2.57
N ALA A 79 28.26 -3.61 3.43
CA ALA A 79 29.66 -4.01 3.56
C ALA A 79 29.84 -5.44 4.13
N VAL A 80 28.82 -5.95 4.85
CA VAL A 80 28.87 -7.27 5.52
C VAL A 80 27.79 -8.23 5.05
N ARG A 81 26.83 -7.77 4.23
CA ARG A 81 25.70 -8.54 3.69
C ARG A 81 25.47 -8.23 2.24
N LYS A 82 25.06 -9.24 1.48
CA LYS A 82 24.80 -9.08 0.04
C LYS A 82 23.34 -8.70 -0.20
N PHE A 83 23.10 -7.50 -0.73
CA PHE A 83 21.80 -7.04 -1.24
C PHE A 83 22.02 -5.82 -2.15
N GLU A 84 21.04 -5.51 -2.98
CA GLU A 84 21.08 -4.34 -3.85
C GLU A 84 20.42 -3.13 -3.17
N ILE A 85 21.05 -1.93 -3.28
CA ILE A 85 20.47 -0.67 -2.81
C ILE A 85 20.19 0.23 -4.01
N ILE A 86 18.95 0.68 -4.14
CA ILE A 86 18.54 1.67 -5.14
C ILE A 86 18.23 2.98 -4.42
N ASN A 87 19.04 4.03 -4.64
CA ASN A 87 18.79 5.36 -4.07
C ASN A 87 17.88 6.15 -5.01
N LYS A 88 16.56 6.02 -4.82
CA LYS A 88 15.53 6.67 -5.65
C LYS A 88 14.21 6.83 -4.91
N ASP A 89 13.35 7.77 -5.35
CA ASP A 89 11.94 7.75 -4.95
C ASP A 89 11.26 6.53 -5.56
N VAL A 90 10.74 5.65 -4.71
CA VAL A 90 10.05 4.44 -5.12
C VAL A 90 8.81 4.73 -5.99
N LEU A 91 8.22 5.92 -5.85
CA LEU A 91 7.09 6.34 -6.69
C LEU A 91 7.51 6.65 -8.14
N GLU A 92 8.80 6.92 -8.39
CA GLU A 92 9.37 7.15 -9.72
C GLU A 92 10.09 5.89 -10.28
N LEU A 93 10.15 4.81 -9.49
CA LEU A 93 10.80 3.58 -9.90
C LEU A 93 10.00 2.87 -11.00
N ASP A 94 10.68 2.46 -12.06
CA ASP A 94 10.13 1.55 -13.05
C ASP A 94 10.21 0.12 -12.53
N LEU A 95 9.06 -0.51 -12.28
CA LEU A 95 8.99 -1.87 -11.75
C LEU A 95 9.48 -2.93 -12.74
N SER A 96 9.56 -2.60 -14.04
CA SER A 96 10.12 -3.51 -15.05
C SER A 96 11.63 -3.71 -14.90
N THR A 97 12.32 -2.76 -14.23
CA THR A 97 13.76 -2.81 -13.99
C THR A 97 14.15 -3.53 -12.70
N ILE A 98 13.17 -3.89 -11.86
CA ILE A 98 13.38 -4.64 -10.63
C ILE A 98 13.12 -6.10 -10.90
N PHE A 99 14.06 -6.95 -10.59
CA PHE A 99 14.02 -8.39 -10.88
C PHE A 99 13.84 -8.72 -12.37
N GLY A 100 14.04 -9.95 -12.75
CA GLY A 100 13.90 -10.43 -14.12
C GLY A 100 12.48 -10.31 -14.68
N SER A 101 12.35 -10.26 -15.99
CA SER A 101 11.06 -10.19 -16.67
C SER A 101 10.23 -11.44 -16.35
N GLY A 102 9.04 -11.24 -15.76
CA GLY A 102 8.12 -12.32 -15.40
C GLY A 102 8.38 -12.98 -14.04
N GLU A 103 9.44 -12.61 -13.32
CA GLU A 103 9.70 -13.15 -11.98
C GLU A 103 8.76 -12.53 -10.94
N ASP A 104 8.18 -13.38 -10.09
CA ASP A 104 7.42 -12.94 -8.92
C ASP A 104 8.34 -12.41 -7.84
N TYR A 105 7.81 -11.54 -6.98
CA TYR A 105 8.51 -11.03 -5.81
C TYR A 105 7.56 -10.78 -4.66
N LYS A 106 8.09 -10.72 -3.45
CA LYS A 106 7.38 -10.30 -2.24
C LYS A 106 7.82 -8.90 -1.80
N LEU A 107 6.87 -8.12 -1.30
CA LEU A 107 7.13 -6.79 -0.73
C LEU A 107 7.09 -6.89 0.79
N ILE A 108 8.21 -6.58 1.46
CA ILE A 108 8.29 -6.55 2.92
C ILE A 108 8.75 -5.16 3.35
N SER A 109 7.93 -4.40 4.09
CA SER A 109 8.28 -3.01 4.37
C SER A 109 7.59 -2.43 5.60
N ASN A 110 8.33 -1.59 6.33
CA ASN A 110 7.77 -0.59 7.22
C ASN A 110 7.54 0.69 6.42
N LEU A 111 6.37 0.84 5.79
CA LEU A 111 6.10 1.93 4.86
C LEU A 111 6.10 3.31 5.53
N PRO A 112 6.69 4.35 4.90
CA PRO A 112 6.57 5.72 5.38
C PRO A 112 5.11 6.15 5.46
N TYR A 113 4.67 6.67 6.62
CA TYR A 113 3.24 6.91 6.90
C TYR A 113 2.58 7.96 6.00
N ASN A 114 3.37 8.94 5.52
CA ASN A 114 2.88 10.01 4.65
C ASN A 114 2.63 9.60 3.20
N VAL A 115 3.25 8.52 2.73
CA VAL A 115 3.18 8.08 1.33
C VAL A 115 2.77 6.61 1.16
N GLY A 116 2.57 5.86 2.25
CA GLY A 116 2.25 4.43 2.22
C GLY A 116 1.06 4.09 1.32
N GLY A 117 -0.02 4.86 1.36
CA GLY A 117 -1.18 4.64 0.49
C GLY A 117 -0.85 4.80 -1.01
N ARG A 118 -0.01 5.79 -1.36
CA ARG A 118 0.44 5.99 -2.76
C ARG A 118 1.32 4.84 -3.23
N ILE A 119 2.19 4.34 -2.35
CA ILE A 119 3.04 3.17 -2.61
C ILE A 119 2.17 1.95 -2.85
N LEU A 120 1.25 1.63 -1.93
CA LEU A 120 0.35 0.49 -2.09
C LEU A 120 -0.45 0.57 -3.39
N ARG A 121 -0.99 1.74 -3.73
CA ARG A 121 -1.68 1.94 -5.00
C ARG A 121 -0.79 1.60 -6.19
N LYS A 122 0.43 2.18 -6.24
CA LYS A 122 1.37 1.94 -7.35
C LYS A 122 1.71 0.46 -7.51
N PHE A 123 2.06 -0.20 -6.40
CA PHE A 123 2.58 -1.55 -6.44
C PHE A 123 1.49 -2.62 -6.61
N LEU A 124 0.32 -2.45 -5.97
CA LEU A 124 -0.70 -3.50 -5.94
C LEU A 124 -1.68 -3.45 -7.12
N SER A 125 -1.82 -2.30 -7.80
CA SER A 125 -2.69 -2.18 -8.97
C SER A 125 -1.94 -2.03 -10.30
N GLY A 126 -0.62 -2.15 -10.28
CA GLY A 126 0.24 -2.09 -11.48
C GLY A 126 0.23 -3.39 -12.29
N THR A 127 1.01 -3.39 -13.36
CA THR A 127 1.16 -4.56 -14.25
C THR A 127 2.02 -5.69 -13.65
N ARG A 128 2.82 -5.38 -12.63
CA ARG A 128 3.70 -6.32 -11.92
C ARG A 128 3.50 -6.19 -10.40
N PRO A 129 2.34 -6.58 -9.86
CA PRO A 129 2.12 -6.54 -8.42
C PRO A 129 2.89 -7.66 -7.73
N PRO A 130 3.40 -7.44 -6.50
CA PRO A 130 4.01 -8.51 -5.70
C PRO A 130 3.00 -9.62 -5.44
N SER A 131 3.47 -10.87 -5.40
CA SER A 131 2.64 -12.04 -5.06
C SER A 131 2.07 -11.93 -3.64
N LEU A 132 2.90 -11.40 -2.72
CA LEU A 132 2.55 -11.15 -1.33
C LEU A 132 3.20 -9.85 -0.86
N SER A 133 2.45 -9.05 -0.08
CA SER A 133 3.02 -7.91 0.63
C SER A 133 2.78 -8.06 2.14
N ILE A 134 3.85 -7.97 2.92
CA ILE A 134 3.81 -7.84 4.39
C ILE A 134 4.26 -6.43 4.72
N VAL A 135 3.31 -5.56 4.99
CA VAL A 135 3.58 -4.13 5.16
C VAL A 135 3.06 -3.60 6.48
N MET A 136 3.77 -2.64 7.05
CA MET A 136 3.32 -1.97 8.26
C MET A 136 2.90 -0.54 7.96
N LEU A 137 1.73 -0.15 8.49
CA LEU A 137 1.11 1.17 8.36
C LEU A 137 0.59 1.65 9.72
N GLN A 138 0.16 2.91 9.79
CA GLN A 138 -0.61 3.40 10.93
C GLN A 138 -1.89 2.56 11.07
N ARG A 139 -2.25 2.25 12.33
CA ARG A 139 -3.38 1.35 12.66
C ARG A 139 -4.69 1.79 11.98
N GLU A 140 -5.03 3.06 12.05
CA GLU A 140 -6.26 3.59 11.44
C GLU A 140 -6.27 3.38 9.90
N VAL A 141 -5.13 3.60 9.25
CA VAL A 141 -5.00 3.38 7.79
C VAL A 141 -5.20 1.89 7.46
N ALA A 142 -4.60 1.01 8.24
CA ALA A 142 -4.74 -0.43 8.07
C ALA A 142 -6.19 -0.91 8.29
N GLU A 143 -6.85 -0.42 9.34
CA GLU A 143 -8.25 -0.74 9.64
C GLU A 143 -9.20 -0.30 8.52
N ASN A 144 -8.95 0.87 7.92
CA ASN A 144 -9.72 1.38 6.77
C ASN A 144 -9.50 0.57 5.46
N ILE A 145 -8.36 -0.13 5.34
CA ILE A 145 -8.09 -1.00 4.19
C ILE A 145 -8.87 -2.32 4.31
N ILE A 146 -8.93 -2.93 5.50
CA ILE A 146 -9.48 -4.27 5.68
C ILE A 146 -10.97 -4.31 6.06
N ASN A 147 -11.65 -3.17 6.13
CA ASN A 147 -13.04 -3.10 6.57
C ASN A 147 -13.28 -3.67 8.01
N ALA A 148 -12.34 -3.47 8.90
CA ALA A 148 -12.35 -4.07 10.25
C ALA A 148 -13.60 -3.71 11.10
N SER A 149 -14.23 -2.58 10.82
CA SER A 149 -15.39 -2.07 11.55
C SER A 149 -16.69 -2.04 10.71
N GLY A 150 -16.75 -2.75 9.59
CA GLY A 150 -17.84 -2.64 8.63
C GLY A 150 -17.79 -1.36 7.78
N LYS A 151 -16.66 -0.64 7.82
CA LYS A 151 -16.43 0.62 7.12
C LYS A 151 -15.20 0.54 6.27
N LEU A 152 -15.40 0.61 4.96
CA LEU A 152 -14.35 0.56 3.96
C LEU A 152 -13.88 1.99 3.63
N GLY A 153 -12.60 2.27 3.79
CA GLY A 153 -12.03 3.53 3.33
C GLY A 153 -11.74 3.52 1.82
N ILE A 154 -11.33 4.68 1.28
CA ILE A 154 -10.95 4.83 -0.15
C ILE A 154 -9.96 3.75 -0.57
N MET A 155 -8.90 3.54 0.22
CA MET A 155 -7.88 2.55 -0.12
C MET A 155 -8.39 1.12 -0.03
N GLY A 156 -9.28 0.81 0.90
CA GLY A 156 -9.90 -0.51 0.99
C GLY A 156 -10.83 -0.79 -0.18
N ALA A 157 -11.69 0.17 -0.55
CA ALA A 157 -12.56 0.08 -1.71
C ALA A 157 -11.77 -0.11 -3.01
N PHE A 158 -10.61 0.55 -3.12
CA PHE A 158 -9.74 0.44 -4.28
C PHE A 158 -8.93 -0.86 -4.29
N LEU A 159 -8.17 -1.14 -3.21
CA LEU A 159 -7.24 -2.27 -3.17
C LEU A 159 -7.93 -3.62 -3.17
N GLY A 160 -9.15 -3.71 -2.64
CA GLY A 160 -9.92 -4.96 -2.66
C GLY A 160 -10.24 -5.50 -4.05
N ALA A 161 -10.06 -4.69 -5.10
CA ALA A 161 -10.14 -5.16 -6.49
C ALA A 161 -8.87 -5.92 -6.96
N PHE A 162 -7.78 -5.86 -6.19
CA PHE A 162 -6.47 -6.38 -6.59
C PHE A 162 -5.88 -7.39 -5.60
N VAL A 163 -6.23 -7.25 -4.31
CA VAL A 163 -5.64 -8.07 -3.24
C VAL A 163 -6.67 -8.51 -2.20
N GLU A 164 -6.43 -9.66 -1.58
CA GLU A 164 -7.00 -10.01 -0.30
C GLU A 164 -6.18 -9.40 0.82
N SER A 165 -6.84 -8.80 1.81
CA SER A 165 -6.18 -8.05 2.89
C SER A 165 -6.59 -8.53 4.27
N SER A 166 -5.61 -8.63 5.19
CA SER A 166 -5.85 -8.94 6.60
C SER A 166 -4.84 -8.25 7.50
N ILE A 167 -5.25 -7.93 8.75
CA ILE A 167 -4.33 -7.48 9.80
C ILE A 167 -3.75 -8.72 10.49
N LEU A 168 -2.42 -8.81 10.56
CA LEU A 168 -1.73 -9.88 11.24
C LEU A 168 -1.54 -9.61 12.73
N PHE A 169 -1.09 -8.40 13.07
CA PHE A 169 -0.91 -7.94 14.45
C PHE A 169 -0.64 -6.44 14.51
N THR A 170 -0.74 -5.88 15.73
CA THR A 170 -0.43 -4.48 16.01
C THR A 170 0.96 -4.33 16.65
N VAL A 171 1.57 -3.13 16.44
CA VAL A 171 2.90 -2.78 16.94
C VAL A 171 2.82 -1.47 17.73
N LYS A 172 3.42 -1.49 18.94
CA LYS A 172 3.43 -0.34 19.84
C LYS A 172 4.43 0.74 19.38
N PRO A 173 4.17 2.03 19.64
CA PRO A 173 5.11 3.12 19.36
C PRO A 173 6.51 2.91 19.94
N SER A 174 6.63 2.23 21.10
CA SER A 174 7.91 1.93 21.75
C SER A 174 8.86 1.04 20.93
N SER A 175 8.37 0.40 19.86
CA SER A 175 9.21 -0.38 18.92
C SER A 175 9.94 0.49 17.90
N PHE A 176 9.74 1.81 17.90
CA PHE A 176 10.30 2.76 16.91
C PHE A 176 11.14 3.85 17.55
N ARG A 177 12.09 4.39 16.78
CA ARG A 177 12.87 5.60 17.13
C ARG A 177 12.93 6.57 15.94
N PRO A 178 12.38 7.80 16.08
CA PRO A 178 11.50 8.27 17.16
C PRO A 178 10.19 7.49 17.20
N PRO A 179 9.52 7.39 18.36
CA PRO A 179 8.22 6.72 18.44
C PRO A 179 7.15 7.53 17.68
N PRO A 180 6.27 6.88 16.88
CA PRO A 180 5.10 7.53 16.33
C PRO A 180 4.08 7.86 17.42
N LYS A 181 3.14 8.78 17.12
CA LYS A 181 2.07 9.15 18.06
C LYS A 181 0.96 8.09 18.15
N VAL A 182 0.89 7.16 17.21
CA VAL A 182 -0.18 6.16 17.08
C VAL A 182 0.38 4.76 16.96
N MET A 183 -0.44 3.77 17.26
CA MET A 183 -0.12 2.36 17.01
C MET A 183 0.05 2.10 15.52
N SER A 184 0.83 1.09 15.18
CA SER A 184 0.95 0.57 13.81
C SER A 184 0.30 -0.80 13.70
N SER A 185 -0.07 -1.20 12.50
CA SER A 185 -0.55 -2.57 12.20
C SER A 185 0.22 -3.15 11.02
N VAL A 186 0.52 -4.44 11.12
CA VAL A 186 1.12 -5.20 10.04
C VAL A 186 0.00 -5.88 9.26
N LEU A 187 -0.02 -5.61 7.97
CA LEU A 187 -0.97 -6.16 6.99
C LEU A 187 -0.32 -7.28 6.18
N ARG A 188 -1.12 -8.29 5.87
CA ARG A 188 -0.89 -9.22 4.78
C ARG A 188 -1.80 -8.83 3.62
N LEU A 189 -1.22 -8.61 2.44
CA LEU A 189 -1.91 -8.26 1.21
C LEU A 189 -1.48 -9.29 0.16
N SER A 190 -2.35 -10.25 -0.12
CA SER A 190 -2.09 -11.33 -1.09
C SER A 190 -2.70 -10.95 -2.44
N ARG A 191 -1.92 -10.99 -3.51
CA ARG A 191 -2.39 -10.72 -4.87
C ARG A 191 -3.51 -11.69 -5.23
N LEU A 192 -4.59 -11.16 -5.85
CA LEU A 192 -5.61 -12.01 -6.47
C LEU A 192 -5.03 -12.69 -7.72
N ASP A 193 -5.37 -13.95 -7.96
CA ASP A 193 -4.98 -14.68 -9.19
C ASP A 193 -5.46 -13.93 -10.44
N ARG A 194 -6.65 -13.33 -10.34
CA ARG A 194 -7.22 -12.46 -11.36
C ARG A 194 -7.74 -11.20 -10.71
N PRO A 195 -7.15 -10.03 -11.01
CA PRO A 195 -7.67 -8.77 -10.49
C PRO A 195 -9.09 -8.54 -11.02
N LEU A 196 -9.96 -8.00 -10.16
CA LEU A 196 -11.35 -7.71 -10.52
C LEU A 196 -11.48 -6.47 -11.42
N ILE A 197 -10.46 -5.62 -11.42
CA ILE A 197 -10.29 -4.48 -12.33
C ILE A 197 -8.94 -4.64 -13.03
N SER A 198 -8.91 -4.53 -14.36
CA SER A 198 -7.66 -4.64 -15.11
C SER A 198 -6.71 -3.47 -14.82
N PRO A 199 -5.39 -3.68 -14.81
CA PRO A 199 -4.40 -2.65 -14.46
C PRO A 199 -4.50 -1.36 -15.29
N ASP A 200 -4.86 -1.45 -16.56
CA ASP A 200 -5.09 -0.30 -17.45
C ASP A 200 -6.26 0.59 -17.01
N LYS A 201 -7.26 0.02 -16.34
CA LYS A 201 -8.42 0.74 -15.78
C LYS A 201 -8.21 1.19 -14.32
N ALA A 202 -7.13 0.76 -13.67
CA ALA A 202 -6.90 1.04 -12.25
C ALA A 202 -6.91 2.53 -11.91
N GLY A 203 -6.33 3.37 -12.78
CA GLY A 203 -6.33 4.82 -12.61
C GLY A 203 -7.73 5.42 -12.62
N LYS A 204 -8.56 5.03 -13.57
CA LYS A 204 -9.96 5.45 -13.69
C LYS A 204 -10.81 4.95 -12.53
N TYR A 205 -10.63 3.69 -12.14
CA TYR A 205 -11.32 3.12 -10.98
C TYR A 205 -10.97 3.87 -9.69
N PHE A 206 -9.71 4.23 -9.49
CA PHE A 206 -9.30 5.02 -8.33
C PHE A 206 -9.96 6.39 -8.29
N GLN A 207 -10.02 7.13 -9.43
CA GLN A 207 -10.71 8.42 -9.51
C GLN A 207 -12.21 8.28 -9.24
N PHE A 208 -12.82 7.22 -9.75
CA PHE A 208 -14.23 6.91 -9.48
C PHE A 208 -14.49 6.69 -7.98
N ILE A 209 -13.64 5.90 -7.29
CA ILE A 209 -13.73 5.73 -5.84
C ILE A 209 -13.59 7.08 -5.12
N ILE A 210 -12.61 7.91 -5.49
CA ILE A 210 -12.44 9.27 -4.92
C ILE A 210 -13.72 10.09 -5.09
N SER A 211 -14.32 10.07 -6.28
CA SER A 211 -15.59 10.76 -6.55
C SER A 211 -16.72 10.28 -5.64
N GLY A 212 -16.80 8.97 -5.42
CA GLY A 212 -17.77 8.38 -4.50
C GLY A 212 -17.55 8.76 -3.04
N PHE A 213 -16.32 9.08 -2.64
CA PHE A 213 -15.96 9.55 -1.30
C PHE A 213 -15.83 11.07 -1.20
N SER A 214 -16.26 11.86 -2.21
CA SER A 214 -16.16 13.33 -2.20
C SER A 214 -16.87 13.99 -1.01
N SER A 215 -17.88 13.33 -0.46
CA SER A 215 -18.63 13.75 0.73
C SER A 215 -18.91 12.57 1.65
N PRO A 216 -17.91 12.01 2.37
CA PRO A 216 -18.02 10.70 3.03
C PRO A 216 -19.07 10.62 4.14
N ARG A 217 -19.46 11.74 4.73
CA ARG A 217 -20.52 11.81 5.75
C ARG A 217 -21.95 11.88 5.17
N LYS A 218 -22.10 12.08 3.84
CA LYS A 218 -23.37 12.12 3.13
C LYS A 218 -23.74 10.72 2.59
N GLN A 219 -24.99 10.58 2.13
CA GLN A 219 -25.44 9.40 1.40
C GLN A 219 -24.65 9.24 0.09
N ILE A 220 -24.49 7.99 -0.37
CA ILE A 220 -23.72 7.68 -1.58
C ILE A 220 -24.26 8.43 -2.80
N ARG A 221 -25.58 8.59 -2.94
CA ARG A 221 -26.21 9.41 -3.97
C ARG A 221 -25.64 10.82 -4.04
N ASN A 222 -25.62 11.52 -2.91
CA ASN A 222 -25.18 12.91 -2.85
C ASN A 222 -23.64 13.01 -3.04
N SER A 223 -22.90 12.03 -2.52
CA SER A 223 -21.45 11.97 -2.65
C SER A 223 -21.04 11.77 -4.11
N LEU A 224 -21.63 10.80 -4.80
CA LEU A 224 -21.37 10.56 -6.23
C LEU A 224 -21.85 11.72 -7.11
N ALA A 225 -23.06 12.27 -6.87
CA ALA A 225 -23.56 13.42 -7.62
C ALA A 225 -22.59 14.60 -7.57
N HIS A 226 -22.06 14.90 -6.37
CA HIS A 226 -21.06 15.94 -6.20
C HIS A 226 -19.72 15.57 -6.86
N GLY A 227 -19.22 14.35 -6.66
CA GLY A 227 -17.91 13.92 -7.17
C GLY A 227 -17.85 13.76 -8.68
N LEU A 228 -18.92 13.27 -9.30
CA LEU A 228 -19.05 13.08 -10.76
C LEU A 228 -19.67 14.29 -11.48
N LYS A 229 -20.14 15.31 -10.73
CA LYS A 229 -20.87 16.48 -11.26
C LYS A 229 -22.11 16.11 -12.08
N LEU A 230 -22.85 15.11 -11.59
CA LEU A 230 -24.08 14.59 -12.20
C LEU A 230 -25.31 15.08 -11.43
N ALA A 231 -26.48 15.07 -12.07
CA ALA A 231 -27.75 15.29 -11.38
C ALA A 231 -28.06 14.15 -10.41
N PRO A 232 -28.61 14.41 -9.22
CA PRO A 232 -28.97 13.36 -8.26
C PRO A 232 -29.87 12.26 -8.85
N SER A 233 -30.77 12.60 -9.77
CA SER A 233 -31.66 11.64 -10.44
C SER A 233 -30.92 10.66 -11.35
N GLU A 234 -29.82 11.11 -12.00
CA GLU A 234 -28.98 10.24 -12.81
C GLU A 234 -28.22 9.25 -11.93
N VAL A 235 -27.72 9.74 -10.79
CA VAL A 235 -27.02 8.87 -9.80
C VAL A 235 -27.99 7.89 -9.16
N ASP A 236 -29.23 8.28 -8.83
CA ASP A 236 -30.26 7.36 -8.33
C ASP A 236 -30.51 6.20 -9.32
N LYS A 237 -30.59 6.51 -10.61
CA LYS A 237 -30.75 5.48 -11.64
C LYS A 237 -29.54 4.55 -11.69
N MET A 238 -28.30 5.10 -11.62
CA MET A 238 -27.09 4.29 -11.60
C MET A 238 -27.01 3.35 -10.40
N LEU A 239 -27.39 3.84 -9.21
CA LEU A 239 -27.41 3.07 -7.98
C LEU A 239 -28.48 1.96 -8.04
N THR A 240 -29.68 2.27 -8.54
CA THR A 240 -30.77 1.31 -8.73
C THR A 240 -30.35 0.20 -9.72
N ASP A 241 -29.80 0.57 -10.88
CA ASP A 241 -29.31 -0.36 -11.90
C ASP A 241 -28.17 -1.27 -11.37
N SER A 242 -27.42 -0.79 -10.36
CA SER A 242 -26.36 -1.54 -9.66
C SER A 242 -26.84 -2.28 -8.42
N ASN A 243 -28.15 -2.25 -8.11
CA ASN A 243 -28.75 -2.83 -6.90
C ASN A 243 -28.08 -2.31 -5.60
N ILE A 244 -27.88 -0.98 -5.52
CA ILE A 244 -27.31 -0.30 -4.36
C ILE A 244 -28.33 0.68 -3.79
N ASP A 245 -28.62 0.56 -2.48
CA ASP A 245 -29.48 1.51 -1.79
C ASP A 245 -28.81 2.89 -1.70
N SER A 246 -29.45 3.90 -2.29
CA SER A 246 -28.95 5.26 -2.46
C SER A 246 -28.77 6.04 -1.14
N VAL A 247 -29.43 5.61 -0.05
CA VAL A 247 -29.31 6.24 1.28
C VAL A 247 -28.09 5.77 2.08
N ARG A 248 -27.45 4.69 1.65
CA ARG A 248 -26.22 4.18 2.27
C ARG A 248 -25.10 5.22 2.19
N ARG A 249 -24.06 5.06 3.03
CA ARG A 249 -22.86 5.88 2.98
C ARG A 249 -21.77 5.21 2.13
N PRO A 250 -20.84 5.98 1.50
CA PRO A 250 -19.75 5.42 0.70
C PRO A 250 -18.96 4.32 1.42
N GLU A 251 -18.68 4.52 2.71
CA GLU A 251 -17.92 3.58 3.54
C GLU A 251 -18.59 2.22 3.76
N THR A 252 -19.90 2.11 3.48
CA THR A 252 -20.68 0.86 3.65
C THR A 252 -20.83 0.07 2.33
N ILE A 253 -20.40 0.64 1.21
CA ILE A 253 -20.45 -0.02 -0.10
C ILE A 253 -19.30 -1.03 -0.18
N SER A 254 -19.63 -2.28 -0.50
CA SER A 254 -18.63 -3.34 -0.65
C SER A 254 -17.78 -3.17 -1.91
N VAL A 255 -16.63 -3.84 -1.97
CA VAL A 255 -15.75 -3.83 -3.14
C VAL A 255 -16.51 -4.27 -4.41
N LEU A 256 -17.29 -5.33 -4.34
CA LEU A 256 -18.05 -5.85 -5.49
C LEU A 256 -19.16 -4.87 -5.95
N GLU A 257 -19.79 -4.14 -5.03
CA GLU A 257 -20.75 -3.10 -5.36
C GLU A 257 -20.06 -1.91 -6.06
N TRP A 258 -18.88 -1.50 -5.57
CA TRP A 258 -18.08 -0.45 -6.21
C TRP A 258 -17.67 -0.83 -7.64
N ILE A 259 -17.28 -2.08 -7.87
CA ILE A 259 -16.89 -2.59 -9.19
C ILE A 259 -18.09 -2.59 -10.13
N ARG A 260 -19.25 -3.15 -9.71
CA ARG A 260 -20.47 -3.14 -10.53
C ARG A 260 -20.87 -1.73 -10.94
N LEU A 261 -20.79 -0.79 -10.01
CA LEU A 261 -21.13 0.61 -10.28
C LEU A 261 -20.14 1.26 -11.25
N PHE A 262 -18.85 0.99 -11.10
CA PHE A 262 -17.81 1.45 -12.01
C PHE A 262 -17.98 0.89 -13.43
N ASP A 263 -18.26 -0.40 -13.57
CA ASP A 263 -18.47 -1.04 -14.87
C ASP A 263 -19.67 -0.44 -15.58
N LEU A 264 -20.78 -0.22 -14.86
CA LEU A 264 -21.97 0.41 -15.41
C LEU A 264 -21.69 1.83 -15.91
N VAL A 265 -20.89 2.62 -15.19
CA VAL A 265 -20.51 3.99 -15.59
C VAL A 265 -19.54 3.95 -16.77
N SER A 266 -18.57 3.02 -16.76
CA SER A 266 -17.57 2.89 -17.82
C SER A 266 -18.14 2.44 -19.17
N THR A 267 -19.29 1.75 -19.17
CA THR A 267 -19.98 1.28 -20.40
C THR A 267 -20.93 2.30 -21.00
N ARG A 268 -21.32 3.35 -20.26
CA ARG A 268 -22.11 4.46 -20.80
C ARG A 268 -21.27 5.28 -21.78
N LYS A 269 -21.83 5.68 -22.92
CA LYS A 269 -21.15 6.39 -24.01
C LYS A 269 -20.46 7.72 -23.63
N ASP A 270 -20.73 8.28 -22.46
CA ASP A 270 -20.05 9.44 -21.89
C ASP A 270 -18.80 9.04 -21.08
N SER A 271 -17.79 8.47 -21.76
CA SER A 271 -16.47 8.14 -21.18
C SER A 271 -15.69 9.38 -20.68
N SER A 272 -16.25 10.58 -20.76
CA SER A 272 -15.69 11.81 -20.18
C SER A 272 -15.95 11.97 -18.68
N LEU A 273 -16.74 11.08 -18.06
CA LEU A 273 -17.10 11.14 -16.64
C LEU A 273 -16.01 10.56 -15.69
N ILE A 274 -15.03 9.80 -16.25
CA ILE A 274 -14.00 9.12 -15.46
C ILE A 274 -12.64 9.21 -16.16
#